data_43b14f0af6fe3ee654ae4c667426e0ba
#
_entry.id   43b14f0af6fe3ee654ae4c667426e0ba
#
_cell.length_a   1.000
_cell.length_b   1.000
_cell.length_c   1.000
_cell.angle_alpha   90.00
_cell.angle_beta   90.00
_cell.angle_gamma   90.00
#
_symmetry.space_group_name_H-M   'P 1'
#
loop_
_entity.id
_entity.type
_entity.pdbx_description
1 polymer ?
#
loop_
_entity_poly.entity_id
_entity_poly.type
_entity_poly.pdbx_seq_one_letter_code
_entity_poly.pdbx_strand_id
1 'polypeptide(L)'
;TLNNGLVNDGATQWVFYKDQYLYGLTYNQGNAGDTRSYILNADGELETRSQSYKVKRFTTYGIYDKYIMTLSSGDGPTEWADENGYVPQSFLVSLLDVAAETKTDNDTKNKAYLSENFLGNGEYVTLAGILEHNSKIYSVAVPMGLSQYGTKDGNGKWILPGNEDLVKTESGGSNSSAYEKDELLWTQYPNSCWVAIFDDETFTNKKIIKTDKISYACGRFKSQYYQMIWAADNGDIYVFSPSYAKTMTDPRQQTNLPAGVVRIPNGSEDFDDYYCNLEAQSNGNSFLRSWHITEDYFLLLMYDRPFSETGYTANQLAVFKAGAEK
;
A
#
# COMPACT_ATOMS: atom_id res chain seq x y z
N THR A 1 18.70 -29.29 1.65
CA THR A 1 17.46 -28.55 1.34
C THR A 1 17.10 -28.53 -0.10
N LEU A 2 17.77 -29.27 -0.89
CA LEU A 2 17.79 -28.86 -2.29
C LEU A 2 16.73 -29.50 -3.14
N ASN A 3 16.13 -30.57 -2.66
CA ASN A 3 15.32 -31.39 -3.56
C ASN A 3 13.93 -31.72 -3.06
N ASN A 4 13.62 -31.36 -1.85
CA ASN A 4 12.26 -31.46 -1.33
C ASN A 4 11.64 -30.08 -1.44
N GLY A 5 11.59 -29.58 -2.66
CA GLY A 5 10.91 -28.33 -2.92
C GLY A 5 9.57 -28.31 -2.20
N LEU A 6 9.26 -27.18 -1.58
CA LEU A 6 7.91 -26.93 -1.07
C LEU A 6 6.91 -27.37 -2.11
N VAL A 7 5.91 -28.09 -1.68
CA VAL A 7 4.74 -28.35 -2.53
C VAL A 7 4.26 -27.00 -3.00
N ASN A 8 4.11 -26.82 -4.30
CA ASN A 8 3.50 -25.63 -4.85
C ASN A 8 2.05 -25.59 -4.37
N ASP A 9 1.80 -24.82 -3.33
CA ASP A 9 0.48 -24.67 -2.72
C ASP A 9 -0.34 -23.52 -3.34
N GLY A 10 0.17 -22.94 -4.44
CA GLY A 10 -0.45 -21.80 -5.11
C GLY A 10 -0.17 -20.46 -4.45
N ALA A 11 0.73 -20.37 -3.46
CA ALA A 11 1.09 -19.12 -2.84
C ALA A 11 1.68 -18.14 -3.85
N THR A 12 1.21 -16.91 -3.78
CA THR A 12 1.65 -15.82 -4.65
C THR A 12 2.59 -14.85 -3.94
N GLN A 13 2.57 -14.84 -2.62
CA GLN A 13 3.39 -14.01 -1.76
C GLN A 13 3.93 -14.83 -0.60
N TRP A 14 5.15 -14.50 -0.17
CA TRP A 14 5.82 -15.19 0.92
C TRP A 14 6.26 -14.23 2.00
N VAL A 15 6.04 -14.59 3.26
CA VAL A 15 6.45 -13.81 4.43
C VAL A 15 7.28 -14.69 5.36
N PHE A 16 8.49 -14.27 5.65
CA PHE A 16 9.34 -14.89 6.67
C PHE A 16 9.11 -14.19 8.00
N TYR A 17 8.89 -14.95 9.05
CA TYR A 17 8.71 -14.43 10.40
C TYR A 17 9.78 -15.01 11.34
N LYS A 18 10.63 -14.14 11.89
CA LYS A 18 11.69 -14.47 12.87
C LYS A 18 12.57 -15.65 12.45
N ASP A 19 12.96 -15.74 11.18
CA ASP A 19 13.82 -16.76 10.59
C ASP A 19 13.39 -18.23 10.87
N GLN A 20 12.21 -18.44 11.41
CA GLN A 20 11.67 -19.73 11.80
C GLN A 20 10.42 -20.13 11.06
N TYR A 21 9.57 -19.18 10.75
CA TYR A 21 8.27 -19.43 10.12
C TYR A 21 8.21 -18.85 8.72
N LEU A 22 7.55 -19.57 7.82
CA LEU A 22 7.27 -19.12 6.47
C LEU A 22 5.76 -19.18 6.22
N TYR A 23 5.18 -18.08 5.75
CA TYR A 23 3.78 -18.01 5.37
C TYR A 23 3.66 -17.85 3.85
N GLY A 24 2.87 -18.72 3.23
CA GLY A 24 2.47 -18.62 1.83
C GLY A 24 1.07 -18.02 1.73
N LEU A 25 0.99 -16.79 1.25
CA LEU A 25 -0.27 -16.07 1.05
C LEU A 25 -0.72 -16.23 -0.39
N THR A 26 -1.99 -16.58 -0.60
CA THR A 26 -2.54 -16.72 -1.95
C THR A 26 -3.43 -15.54 -2.30
N TYR A 27 -3.03 -14.76 -3.30
CA TYR A 27 -3.91 -13.78 -3.93
C TYR A 27 -4.83 -14.49 -4.93
N ASN A 28 -6.14 -14.44 -4.70
CA ASN A 28 -7.12 -15.15 -5.47
C ASN A 28 -8.11 -14.21 -6.19
N GLN A 29 -7.58 -13.25 -6.96
CA GLN A 29 -8.33 -12.38 -7.87
C GLN A 29 -9.63 -11.78 -7.28
N GLY A 30 -9.58 -11.30 -6.05
CA GLY A 30 -10.73 -10.71 -5.37
C GLY A 30 -11.49 -11.66 -4.42
N ASN A 31 -11.25 -12.96 -4.51
CA ASN A 31 -11.81 -13.95 -3.60
C ASN A 31 -10.88 -14.23 -2.43
N ALA A 32 -11.40 -14.93 -1.40
CA ALA A 32 -10.56 -15.43 -0.33
C ALA A 32 -9.58 -16.48 -0.86
N GLY A 33 -8.30 -16.34 -0.49
CA GLY A 33 -7.23 -17.25 -0.84
C GLY A 33 -6.84 -18.16 0.33
N ASP A 34 -6.31 -19.34 0.01
CA ASP A 34 -5.72 -20.23 1.01
C ASP A 34 -4.36 -19.73 1.42
N THR A 35 -4.14 -19.67 2.72
CA THR A 35 -2.86 -19.33 3.32
C THR A 35 -2.39 -20.48 4.18
N ARG A 36 -1.15 -20.89 3.99
CA ARG A 36 -0.50 -21.94 4.78
C ARG A 36 0.76 -21.42 5.43
N SER A 37 1.14 -22.07 6.50
CA SER A 37 2.42 -21.76 7.16
C SER A 37 3.26 -23.01 7.35
N TYR A 38 4.56 -22.76 7.45
CA TYR A 38 5.59 -23.75 7.56
C TYR A 38 6.53 -23.35 8.69
N ILE A 39 7.16 -24.33 9.31
CA ILE A 39 8.17 -24.15 10.34
C ILE A 39 9.47 -24.83 9.91
N LEU A 40 10.60 -24.19 10.16
CA LEU A 40 11.90 -24.80 10.04
C LEU A 40 12.19 -25.60 11.31
N ASN A 41 12.29 -26.92 11.20
CA ASN A 41 12.55 -27.80 12.33
C ASN A 41 14.05 -27.78 12.73
N ALA A 42 14.38 -28.48 13.81
CA ALA A 42 15.74 -28.53 14.34
C ALA A 42 16.75 -29.17 13.36
N ASP A 43 16.31 -30.00 12.45
CA ASP A 43 17.15 -30.64 11.42
C ASP A 43 17.32 -29.74 10.17
N GLY A 44 16.72 -28.56 10.17
CA GLY A 44 16.75 -27.63 9.05
C GLY A 44 15.80 -28.00 7.91
N GLU A 45 14.81 -28.84 8.17
CA GLU A 45 13.79 -29.21 7.22
C GLU A 45 12.52 -28.36 7.41
N LEU A 46 11.85 -28.09 6.32
CA LEU A 46 10.62 -27.30 6.32
C LEU A 46 9.42 -28.22 6.48
N GLU A 47 8.67 -28.03 7.56
CA GLU A 47 7.45 -28.78 7.86
C GLU A 47 6.21 -27.89 7.72
N THR A 48 5.15 -28.44 7.10
CA THR A 48 3.84 -27.74 7.01
C THR A 48 3.16 -27.78 8.37
N ARG A 49 2.75 -26.62 8.85
CA ARG A 49 1.96 -26.50 10.08
C ARG A 49 0.51 -26.95 9.84
N SER A 50 -0.19 -27.27 10.93
CA SER A 50 -1.49 -27.95 10.86
C SER A 50 -2.63 -27.08 10.33
N GLN A 51 -2.54 -25.76 10.47
CA GLN A 51 -3.62 -24.86 10.10
C GLN A 51 -3.47 -24.30 8.69
N SER A 52 -4.59 -24.21 7.97
CA SER A 52 -4.72 -23.38 6.79
C SER A 52 -5.80 -22.34 7.02
N TYR A 53 -5.62 -21.17 6.45
CA TYR A 53 -6.51 -20.03 6.67
C TYR A 53 -7.13 -19.57 5.36
N LYS A 54 -8.41 -19.24 5.38
CA LYS A 54 -9.05 -18.46 4.31
C LYS A 54 -8.84 -16.99 4.60
N VAL A 55 -7.90 -16.37 3.88
CA VAL A 55 -7.61 -14.94 4.01
C VAL A 55 -8.44 -14.17 3.00
N LYS A 56 -9.10 -13.11 3.44
CA LYS A 56 -9.82 -12.19 2.54
C LYS A 56 -8.88 -11.65 1.47
N ARG A 57 -9.44 -11.13 0.39
CA ARG A 57 -8.65 -10.40 -0.60
C ARG A 57 -7.75 -9.39 0.10
N PHE A 58 -6.48 -9.38 -0.25
CA PHE A 58 -5.53 -8.41 0.25
C PHE A 58 -4.82 -7.69 -0.89
N THR A 59 -4.38 -6.47 -0.64
CA THR A 59 -3.59 -5.63 -1.54
C THR A 59 -2.25 -5.26 -0.93
N THR A 60 -2.10 -5.41 0.36
CA THR A 60 -0.83 -5.31 1.07
C THR A 60 -0.77 -6.30 2.23
N TYR A 61 0.43 -6.60 2.67
CA TYR A 61 0.70 -7.54 3.76
C TYR A 61 2.04 -7.20 4.42
N GLY A 62 2.22 -7.67 5.65
CA GLY A 62 3.47 -7.49 6.40
C GLY A 62 3.42 -8.16 7.75
N ILE A 63 4.37 -7.80 8.59
CA ILE A 63 4.47 -8.29 9.96
C ILE A 63 4.15 -7.12 10.89
N TYR A 64 3.39 -7.42 11.95
CA TYR A 64 3.23 -6.56 13.10
C TYR A 64 3.17 -7.41 14.38
N ASP A 65 4.09 -7.18 15.29
CA ASP A 65 4.26 -7.92 16.55
C ASP A 65 4.27 -9.44 16.33
N LYS A 66 3.23 -10.12 16.77
CA LYS A 66 3.04 -11.57 16.64
C LYS A 66 2.21 -11.99 15.42
N TYR A 67 1.81 -11.05 14.59
CA TYR A 67 0.88 -11.28 13.49
C TYR A 67 1.55 -11.21 12.12
N ILE A 68 1.13 -12.11 11.24
CA ILE A 68 1.14 -11.82 9.80
C ILE A 68 -0.17 -11.08 9.52
N MET A 69 -0.05 -9.86 9.02
CA MET A 69 -1.17 -8.97 8.76
C MET A 69 -1.39 -8.86 7.26
N THR A 70 -2.64 -9.01 6.81
CA THR A 70 -3.04 -8.70 5.44
C THR A 70 -4.11 -7.62 5.45
N LEU A 71 -4.09 -6.77 4.42
CA LEU A 71 -4.96 -5.61 4.36
C LEU A 71 -5.41 -5.32 2.93
N SER A 72 -6.66 -4.89 2.81
CA SER A 72 -7.23 -4.27 1.60
C SER A 72 -8.31 -3.27 1.99
N SER A 73 -8.98 -2.70 1.00
CA SER A 73 -10.16 -1.85 1.17
C SER A 73 -11.38 -2.50 0.51
N GLY A 74 -12.54 -2.22 1.02
CA GLY A 74 -13.82 -2.69 0.49
C GLY A 74 -14.99 -1.99 1.18
N ASP A 75 -16.20 -2.40 0.87
CA ASP A 75 -17.39 -1.79 1.45
C ASP A 75 -17.43 -1.96 2.98
N GLY A 76 -17.80 -0.91 3.64
CA GLY A 76 -18.05 -0.88 5.07
C GLY A 76 -19.42 -1.46 5.43
N PRO A 77 -19.94 -1.14 6.61
CA PRO A 77 -21.22 -1.65 7.07
C PRO A 77 -22.39 -1.03 6.30
N THR A 78 -23.31 -1.87 5.85
CA THR A 78 -24.48 -1.46 5.06
C THR A 78 -25.43 -0.54 5.82
N GLU A 79 -25.45 -0.63 7.14
CA GLU A 79 -26.26 0.24 8.00
C GLU A 79 -25.82 1.71 8.00
N TRP A 80 -24.65 2.01 7.41
CA TRP A 80 -24.14 3.38 7.25
C TRP A 80 -24.29 3.91 5.82
N ALA A 81 -25.10 3.21 5.02
CA ALA A 81 -25.43 3.69 3.69
C ALA A 81 -26.06 5.07 3.72
N ASP A 82 -25.73 5.89 2.73
CA ASP A 82 -26.38 7.17 2.52
C ASP A 82 -27.80 7.03 1.95
N GLU A 83 -28.44 8.15 1.66
CA GLU A 83 -29.80 8.19 1.08
C GLU A 83 -29.91 7.54 -0.31
N ASN A 84 -28.77 7.38 -1.02
CA ASN A 84 -28.69 6.71 -2.32
C ASN A 84 -28.40 5.21 -2.16
N GLY A 85 -28.19 4.72 -0.94
CA GLY A 85 -27.82 3.35 -0.64
C GLY A 85 -26.31 3.07 -0.80
N TYR A 86 -25.47 4.09 -0.99
CA TYR A 86 -24.03 3.94 -1.08
C TYR A 86 -23.41 3.82 0.29
N VAL A 87 -22.55 2.83 0.47
CA VAL A 87 -21.88 2.54 1.74
C VAL A 87 -20.47 3.14 1.77
N PRO A 88 -20.01 3.65 2.92
CA PRO A 88 -18.65 4.14 3.05
C PRO A 88 -17.63 3.00 2.91
N GLN A 89 -16.43 3.31 2.41
CA GLN A 89 -15.34 2.35 2.30
C GLN A 89 -14.67 2.08 3.65
N SER A 90 -14.23 0.84 3.85
CA SER A 90 -13.57 0.38 5.07
C SER A 90 -12.32 -0.44 4.75
N PHE A 91 -11.38 -0.51 5.69
CA PHE A 91 -10.27 -1.46 5.62
C PHE A 91 -10.75 -2.86 5.95
N LEU A 92 -10.25 -3.84 5.21
CA LEU A 92 -10.42 -5.26 5.45
C LEU A 92 -9.09 -5.82 5.94
N VAL A 93 -9.02 -6.16 7.22
CA VAL A 93 -7.78 -6.62 7.88
C VAL A 93 -7.96 -8.05 8.33
N SER A 94 -6.97 -8.90 8.05
CA SER A 94 -6.85 -10.23 8.65
C SER A 94 -5.54 -10.31 9.42
N LEU A 95 -5.60 -10.81 10.63
CA LEU A 95 -4.49 -11.03 11.55
C LEU A 95 -4.30 -12.52 11.74
N LEU A 96 -3.13 -13.04 11.36
CA LEU A 96 -2.74 -14.42 11.58
C LEU A 96 -1.76 -14.46 12.76
N ASP A 97 -2.22 -14.89 13.93
CA ASP A 97 -1.36 -15.07 15.11
C ASP A 97 -0.42 -16.24 14.87
N VAL A 98 0.87 -15.95 14.81
CA VAL A 98 1.89 -16.97 14.46
C VAL A 98 2.01 -18.05 15.53
N ALA A 99 1.96 -17.68 16.81
CA ALA A 99 2.11 -18.64 17.90
C ALA A 99 0.83 -19.45 18.16
N ALA A 100 -0.33 -18.78 18.15
CA ALA A 100 -1.60 -19.40 18.44
C ALA A 100 -2.20 -20.18 17.27
N GLU A 101 -1.67 -20.02 16.04
CA GLU A 101 -2.21 -20.59 14.81
C GLU A 101 -3.70 -20.24 14.60
N THR A 102 -4.06 -18.99 14.86
CA THR A 102 -5.43 -18.50 14.70
C THR A 102 -5.50 -17.34 13.71
N LYS A 103 -6.70 -17.15 13.13
CA LYS A 103 -6.99 -16.01 12.28
C LYS A 103 -8.12 -15.17 12.88
N THR A 104 -7.97 -13.86 12.88
CA THR A 104 -9.00 -12.90 13.24
C THR A 104 -9.16 -11.88 12.11
N ASP A 105 -10.39 -11.63 11.72
CA ASP A 105 -10.73 -10.53 10.80
C ASP A 105 -11.25 -9.34 11.61
N ASN A 106 -10.96 -8.12 11.14
CA ASN A 106 -11.45 -6.93 11.82
C ASN A 106 -12.98 -6.80 11.72
N ASP A 107 -13.56 -6.16 12.72
CA ASP A 107 -14.95 -5.72 12.66
C ASP A 107 -15.03 -4.42 11.85
N THR A 108 -15.56 -4.51 10.63
CA THR A 108 -15.71 -3.35 9.74
C THR A 108 -16.72 -2.31 10.25
N LYS A 109 -17.54 -2.65 11.26
CA LYS A 109 -18.42 -1.69 11.93
C LYS A 109 -17.69 -0.77 12.90
N ASN A 110 -16.47 -1.12 13.28
CA ASN A 110 -15.62 -0.24 14.05
C ASN A 110 -15.12 0.90 13.15
N LYS A 111 -15.50 2.13 13.48
CA LYS A 111 -15.13 3.35 12.74
C LYS A 111 -13.62 3.58 12.61
N ALA A 112 -12.81 2.97 13.48
CA ALA A 112 -11.35 3.03 13.36
C ALA A 112 -10.85 2.45 12.03
N TYR A 113 -11.60 1.50 11.46
CA TYR A 113 -11.25 0.87 10.18
C TYR A 113 -11.88 1.54 8.94
N LEU A 114 -12.62 2.65 9.08
CA LEU A 114 -13.13 3.36 7.91
C LEU A 114 -11.97 3.96 7.11
N SER A 115 -11.93 3.63 5.82
CA SER A 115 -11.02 4.22 4.86
C SER A 115 -11.64 5.42 4.10
N GLU A 116 -12.96 5.60 4.23
CA GLU A 116 -13.70 6.71 3.66
C GLU A 116 -13.30 8.02 4.34
N ASN A 117 -13.07 9.07 3.57
CA ASN A 117 -12.63 10.38 4.03
C ASN A 117 -11.46 10.32 5.04
N PHE A 118 -10.57 9.37 4.85
CA PHE A 118 -9.50 9.04 5.80
C PHE A 118 -8.52 10.19 6.02
N LEU A 119 -8.23 10.95 4.97
CA LEU A 119 -7.32 12.09 4.98
C LEU A 119 -8.03 13.42 5.28
N GLY A 120 -9.35 13.40 5.48
CA GLY A 120 -10.14 14.61 5.69
C GLY A 120 -10.39 15.45 4.45
N ASN A 121 -10.16 14.90 3.27
CA ASN A 121 -10.33 15.54 1.96
C ASN A 121 -11.42 14.90 1.09
N GLY A 122 -12.23 14.02 1.70
CA GLY A 122 -13.32 13.29 1.07
C GLY A 122 -12.93 11.98 0.39
N GLU A 123 -11.68 11.81 0.01
CA GLU A 123 -11.24 10.61 -0.68
C GLU A 123 -11.13 9.42 0.26
N TYR A 124 -11.49 8.24 -0.24
CA TYR A 124 -11.10 7.02 0.44
C TYR A 124 -9.64 6.68 0.12
N VAL A 125 -9.01 5.92 1.00
CA VAL A 125 -7.62 5.51 0.81
C VAL A 125 -7.49 4.00 0.76
N THR A 126 -6.41 3.56 0.15
CA THR A 126 -5.85 2.23 0.38
C THR A 126 -4.50 2.37 1.04
N LEU A 127 -4.11 1.37 1.82
CA LEU A 127 -2.80 1.34 2.47
C LEU A 127 -1.82 0.53 1.62
N ALA A 128 -0.60 1.03 1.49
CA ALA A 128 0.47 0.40 0.74
C ALA A 128 1.70 0.16 1.64
N GLY A 129 2.03 -1.10 1.84
CA GLY A 129 3.05 -1.54 2.78
C GLY A 129 2.55 -1.59 4.23
N ILE A 130 3.09 -2.52 4.98
CA ILE A 130 2.95 -2.61 6.44
C ILE A 130 4.36 -2.69 6.98
N LEU A 131 4.78 -1.64 7.67
CA LEU A 131 6.08 -1.53 8.29
C LEU A 131 5.89 -1.40 9.80
N GLU A 132 6.35 -2.39 10.56
CA GLU A 132 6.49 -2.24 12.00
C GLU A 132 7.76 -1.45 12.31
N HIS A 133 7.61 -0.38 13.08
CA HIS A 133 8.73 0.40 13.58
C HIS A 133 8.39 1.00 14.94
N ASN A 134 9.27 0.81 15.94
CA ASN A 134 9.05 1.27 17.31
C ASN A 134 7.67 0.85 17.87
N SER A 135 7.27 -0.40 17.63
CA SER A 135 5.97 -0.98 18.04
C SER A 135 4.74 -0.30 17.46
N LYS A 136 4.89 0.48 16.39
CA LYS A 136 3.80 1.11 15.63
C LYS A 136 3.77 0.58 14.20
N ILE A 137 2.62 0.73 13.55
CA ILE A 137 2.43 0.39 12.16
C ILE A 137 2.53 1.67 11.32
N TYR A 138 3.47 1.69 10.38
CA TYR A 138 3.61 2.73 9.37
C TYR A 138 3.13 2.19 8.02
N SER A 139 2.28 2.93 7.34
CA SER A 139 1.79 2.57 6.01
C SER A 139 1.57 3.81 5.17
N VAL A 140 1.89 3.73 3.89
CA VAL A 140 1.54 4.81 2.96
C VAL A 140 0.03 4.81 2.77
N ALA A 141 -0.61 5.95 3.00
CA ALA A 141 -2.03 6.15 2.74
C ALA A 141 -2.19 6.73 1.32
N VAL A 142 -2.61 5.88 0.38
CA VAL A 142 -2.75 6.23 -1.02
C VAL A 142 -4.18 6.70 -1.29
N PRO A 143 -4.41 7.98 -1.64
CA PRO A 143 -5.74 8.46 -1.97
C PRO A 143 -6.21 7.87 -3.30
N MET A 144 -7.47 7.47 -3.37
CA MET A 144 -8.02 6.68 -4.46
C MET A 144 -9.10 7.41 -5.28
N GLY A 145 -9.40 8.65 -4.93
CA GLY A 145 -10.53 9.40 -5.45
C GLY A 145 -11.76 9.29 -4.55
N LEU A 146 -12.88 9.71 -5.06
CA LEU A 146 -14.15 9.68 -4.32
C LEU A 146 -14.92 8.40 -4.69
N SER A 147 -15.30 7.64 -3.67
CA SER A 147 -16.29 6.56 -3.80
C SER A 147 -17.66 7.15 -4.16
N GLN A 148 -18.63 6.30 -4.49
CA GLN A 148 -20.03 6.72 -4.64
C GLN A 148 -20.54 7.47 -3.41
N TYR A 149 -20.20 6.95 -2.21
CA TYR A 149 -20.51 7.62 -0.95
C TYR A 149 -19.83 9.00 -0.88
N GLY A 150 -18.52 9.06 -1.16
CA GLY A 150 -17.73 10.29 -1.06
C GLY A 150 -18.18 11.39 -2.01
N THR A 151 -18.64 11.08 -3.23
CA THR A 151 -19.17 12.08 -4.16
C THR A 151 -20.50 12.67 -3.69
N LYS A 152 -21.30 11.91 -2.93
CA LYS A 152 -22.60 12.34 -2.42
C LYS A 152 -22.50 13.00 -1.04
N ASP A 153 -21.49 12.67 -0.24
CA ASP A 153 -21.32 13.26 1.08
C ASP A 153 -21.23 14.80 1.01
N GLY A 154 -22.09 15.47 1.77
CA GLY A 154 -22.16 16.93 1.79
C GLY A 154 -22.50 17.57 0.44
N ASN A 155 -23.31 16.93 -0.39
CA ASN A 155 -23.75 17.42 -1.70
C ASN A 155 -22.59 17.72 -2.66
N GLY A 156 -21.59 16.87 -2.72
CA GLY A 156 -20.45 16.99 -3.61
C GLY A 156 -19.37 17.97 -3.16
N LYS A 157 -19.39 18.39 -1.92
CA LYS A 157 -18.40 19.35 -1.34
C LYS A 157 -16.94 18.93 -1.49
N TRP A 158 -16.70 17.62 -1.67
CA TRP A 158 -15.36 17.06 -1.81
C TRP A 158 -14.82 17.06 -3.24
N ILE A 159 -15.67 17.34 -4.24
CA ILE A 159 -15.24 17.49 -5.61
C ILE A 159 -14.57 18.86 -5.74
N LEU A 160 -13.30 18.87 -6.14
CA LEU A 160 -12.57 20.12 -6.32
C LEU A 160 -13.18 20.92 -7.48
N PRO A 161 -13.25 22.26 -7.38
CA PRO A 161 -13.74 23.10 -8.45
C PRO A 161 -13.02 22.83 -9.79
N GLY A 162 -13.79 22.55 -10.84
CA GLY A 162 -13.29 22.18 -12.15
C GLY A 162 -13.05 20.69 -12.35
N ASN A 163 -13.40 19.85 -11.38
CA ASN A 163 -13.34 18.38 -11.47
C ASN A 163 -14.72 17.71 -11.55
N GLU A 164 -15.77 18.47 -11.66
CA GLU A 164 -17.15 17.97 -11.68
C GLU A 164 -17.39 16.95 -12.81
N ASP A 165 -16.74 17.15 -13.94
CA ASP A 165 -16.81 16.27 -15.12
C ASP A 165 -15.99 14.96 -14.95
N LEU A 166 -15.15 14.84 -13.93
CA LEU A 166 -14.46 13.59 -13.60
C LEU A 166 -15.38 12.58 -12.93
N VAL A 167 -16.48 13.03 -12.33
CA VAL A 167 -17.48 12.12 -11.74
C VAL A 167 -18.13 11.31 -12.84
N LYS A 168 -18.14 9.99 -12.67
CA LYS A 168 -18.65 9.06 -13.67
C LYS A 168 -20.17 9.10 -13.73
N THR A 169 -20.70 9.26 -14.91
CA THR A 169 -22.15 9.27 -15.18
C THR A 169 -22.70 7.85 -15.40
N GLU A 170 -21.84 6.91 -15.74
CA GLU A 170 -22.16 5.50 -15.98
C GLU A 170 -21.02 4.62 -15.46
N SER A 171 -21.34 3.37 -15.09
CA SER A 171 -20.34 2.36 -14.74
C SER A 171 -19.59 1.90 -15.98
N GLY A 172 -18.32 1.55 -15.84
CA GLY A 172 -17.50 1.13 -16.97
C GLY A 172 -16.09 0.70 -16.59
N GLY A 173 -15.20 0.68 -17.59
CA GLY A 173 -13.84 0.24 -17.41
C GLY A 173 -13.73 -1.28 -17.27
N SER A 174 -12.53 -1.76 -16.95
CA SER A 174 -12.26 -3.17 -16.71
C SER A 174 -11.09 -3.39 -15.78
N ASN A 175 -11.07 -4.51 -15.08
CA ASN A 175 -9.99 -4.88 -14.15
C ASN A 175 -9.69 -3.76 -13.13
N SER A 176 -8.42 -3.36 -13.01
CA SER A 176 -7.99 -2.31 -12.07
C SER A 176 -8.48 -0.89 -12.44
N SER A 177 -9.04 -0.71 -13.63
CA SER A 177 -9.63 0.56 -14.09
C SER A 177 -11.16 0.52 -14.14
N ALA A 178 -11.78 -0.53 -13.59
CA ALA A 178 -13.23 -0.58 -13.44
C ALA A 178 -13.70 0.53 -12.47
N TYR A 179 -14.82 1.12 -12.77
CA TYR A 179 -15.45 2.18 -11.98
C TYR A 179 -16.97 2.06 -12.03
N GLU A 180 -17.61 2.58 -11.02
CA GLU A 180 -19.05 2.65 -10.94
C GLU A 180 -19.54 4.08 -11.25
N LYS A 181 -20.82 4.17 -11.63
CA LYS A 181 -21.50 5.46 -11.73
C LYS A 181 -21.37 6.21 -10.40
N ASP A 182 -21.27 7.53 -10.47
CA ASP A 182 -21.12 8.43 -9.32
C ASP A 182 -19.77 8.30 -8.56
N GLU A 183 -18.78 7.60 -9.08
CA GLU A 183 -17.41 7.66 -8.58
C GLU A 183 -16.60 8.76 -9.28
N LEU A 184 -15.63 9.33 -8.57
CA LEU A 184 -14.52 10.08 -9.16
C LEU A 184 -13.26 9.22 -9.02
N LEU A 185 -12.93 8.52 -10.10
CA LEU A 185 -11.82 7.56 -10.10
C LEU A 185 -10.49 8.30 -10.14
N TRP A 186 -9.62 7.90 -9.25
CA TRP A 186 -8.29 8.43 -8.96
C TRP A 186 -8.29 9.76 -8.23
N THR A 187 -7.16 9.97 -7.55
CA THR A 187 -7.02 11.13 -6.66
C THR A 187 -7.03 12.45 -7.39
N GLN A 188 -7.63 13.44 -6.75
CA GLN A 188 -7.54 14.85 -7.08
C GLN A 188 -6.29 15.53 -6.49
N TYR A 189 -5.44 14.76 -5.76
CA TYR A 189 -4.27 15.27 -5.02
C TYR A 189 -2.98 14.55 -5.46
N PRO A 190 -2.60 14.61 -6.75
CA PRO A 190 -1.46 13.84 -7.27
C PRO A 190 -0.10 14.34 -6.78
N ASN A 191 -0.03 15.52 -6.18
CA ASN A 191 1.21 16.17 -5.75
C ASN A 191 1.49 16.04 -4.25
N SER A 192 0.92 15.03 -3.60
CA SER A 192 1.08 14.83 -2.16
C SER A 192 1.27 13.36 -1.83
N CYS A 193 2.03 13.11 -0.77
CA CYS A 193 2.20 11.79 -0.18
C CYS A 193 1.83 11.82 1.30
N TRP A 194 1.07 10.84 1.75
CA TRP A 194 0.66 10.69 3.15
C TRP A 194 1.16 9.36 3.70
N VAL A 195 1.56 9.38 4.96
CA VAL A 195 1.83 8.18 5.75
C VAL A 195 0.89 8.18 6.95
N ALA A 196 0.23 7.06 7.16
CA ALA A 196 -0.54 6.78 8.37
C ALA A 196 0.33 6.01 9.35
N ILE A 197 0.33 6.45 10.60
CA ILE A 197 1.04 5.84 11.73
C ILE A 197 -0.03 5.41 12.72
N PHE A 198 -0.15 4.11 12.95
CA PHE A 198 -1.11 3.56 13.90
C PHE A 198 -0.37 3.04 15.13
N ASP A 199 -0.93 3.27 16.31
CA ASP A 199 -0.36 2.77 17.56
C ASP A 199 -0.34 1.22 17.61
N ASP A 200 -1.37 0.59 17.02
CA ASP A 200 -1.52 -0.87 16.99
C ASP A 200 -2.48 -1.33 15.85
N GLU A 201 -2.72 -2.64 15.79
CA GLU A 201 -3.58 -3.30 14.80
C GLU A 201 -5.06 -2.95 14.89
N THR A 202 -5.50 -2.27 15.93
CA THR A 202 -6.90 -1.83 16.08
C THR A 202 -7.23 -0.58 15.27
N PHE A 203 -6.23 0.15 14.79
CA PHE A 203 -6.35 1.42 14.07
C PHE A 203 -7.08 2.53 14.85
N THR A 204 -7.28 2.31 16.16
CA THR A 204 -8.05 3.25 17.01
C THR A 204 -7.35 4.60 17.12
N ASN A 205 -6.04 4.58 17.36
CA ASN A 205 -5.21 5.76 17.42
C ASN A 205 -4.34 5.82 16.16
N LYS A 206 -4.44 6.92 15.45
CA LYS A 206 -3.63 7.16 14.27
C LYS A 206 -3.16 8.59 14.17
N LYS A 207 -1.99 8.77 13.63
CA LYS A 207 -1.44 10.04 13.16
C LYS A 207 -1.26 9.98 11.65
N ILE A 208 -1.60 11.06 10.96
CA ILE A 208 -1.40 11.17 9.52
C ILE A 208 -0.43 12.29 9.27
N ILE A 209 0.65 12.01 8.56
CA ILE A 209 1.64 12.99 8.14
C ILE A 209 1.63 13.13 6.63
N LYS A 210 2.02 14.31 6.14
CA LYS A 210 1.96 14.69 4.74
C LYS A 210 3.24 15.34 4.28
N THR A 211 3.61 15.09 3.04
CA THR A 211 4.63 15.87 2.32
C THR A 211 4.18 16.15 0.90
N ASP A 212 4.59 17.31 0.36
CA ASP A 212 4.39 17.71 -1.04
C ASP A 212 5.71 17.68 -1.83
N LYS A 213 6.76 17.03 -1.27
CA LYS A 213 8.05 16.85 -1.96
C LYS A 213 8.01 15.72 -2.98
N ILE A 214 7.12 14.74 -2.79
CA ILE A 214 6.90 13.59 -3.68
C ILE A 214 5.40 13.37 -3.92
N SER A 215 5.05 12.72 -5.02
CA SER A 215 3.72 12.20 -5.28
C SER A 215 3.41 11.02 -4.37
N TYR A 216 2.18 10.52 -4.36
CA TYR A 216 1.81 9.36 -3.55
C TYR A 216 2.73 8.15 -3.84
N ALA A 217 3.12 7.45 -2.78
CA ALA A 217 4.09 6.37 -2.83
C ALA A 217 3.42 5.01 -3.11
N CYS A 218 3.10 4.79 -4.38
CA CYS A 218 2.49 3.57 -4.88
C CYS A 218 3.23 3.12 -6.15
N GLY A 219 3.59 1.84 -6.22
CA GLY A 219 4.44 1.31 -7.27
C GLY A 219 3.82 1.31 -8.66
N ARG A 220 2.52 1.22 -8.75
CA ARG A 220 1.72 1.41 -9.95
C ARG A 220 0.26 1.59 -9.57
N PHE A 221 -0.53 1.90 -10.56
CA PHE A 221 -1.94 2.15 -10.51
C PHE A 221 -2.75 1.12 -9.70
N LYS A 222 -3.41 1.52 -8.60
CA LYS A 222 -4.08 0.64 -7.63
C LYS A 222 -3.23 -0.53 -7.12
N SER A 223 -1.95 -0.57 -7.40
CA SER A 223 -1.10 -1.67 -6.97
C SER A 223 -0.39 -1.31 -5.67
N GLN A 224 -1.03 -1.62 -4.59
CA GLN A 224 -0.52 -1.51 -3.24
C GLN A 224 0.41 -2.67 -2.87
N TYR A 225 0.58 -3.64 -3.75
CA TYR A 225 1.46 -4.81 -3.54
C TYR A 225 2.94 -4.45 -3.44
N TYR A 226 3.32 -3.30 -3.98
CA TYR A 226 4.70 -2.87 -4.00
C TYR A 226 4.93 -1.91 -2.86
N GLN A 227 5.44 -2.44 -1.76
CA GLN A 227 5.80 -1.64 -0.61
C GLN A 227 6.84 -0.59 -0.99
N MET A 228 6.59 0.66 -0.61
CA MET A 228 7.42 1.83 -0.90
C MET A 228 7.88 2.55 0.39
N ILE A 229 7.71 1.92 1.54
CA ILE A 229 8.09 2.43 2.85
C ILE A 229 8.96 1.40 3.55
N TRP A 230 10.16 1.81 3.97
CA TRP A 230 11.17 0.91 4.53
C TRP A 230 11.94 1.59 5.65
N ALA A 231 12.25 0.85 6.71
CA ALA A 231 13.21 1.28 7.71
C ALA A 231 14.62 0.84 7.31
N ALA A 232 15.58 1.74 7.42
CA ALA A 232 17.00 1.44 7.36
C ALA A 232 17.50 0.90 8.70
N ASP A 233 18.71 0.33 8.74
CA ASP A 233 19.24 -0.29 9.96
C ASP A 233 19.47 0.73 11.10
N ASN A 234 19.64 2.00 10.78
CA ASN A 234 19.74 3.09 11.77
C ASN A 234 18.37 3.53 12.33
N GLY A 235 17.27 2.96 11.81
CA GLY A 235 15.90 3.25 12.21
C GLY A 235 15.24 4.42 11.49
N ASP A 236 15.94 5.11 10.57
CA ASP A 236 15.30 6.09 9.69
C ASP A 236 14.34 5.38 8.73
N ILE A 237 13.16 5.95 8.51
CA ILE A 237 12.19 5.41 7.55
C ILE A 237 12.27 6.23 6.27
N TYR A 238 12.37 5.53 5.15
CA TYR A 238 12.39 6.12 3.81
C TYR A 238 11.12 5.76 3.05
N VAL A 239 10.52 6.78 2.42
CA VAL A 239 9.30 6.66 1.62
C VAL A 239 9.64 7.01 0.17
N PHE A 240 9.44 6.04 -0.72
CA PHE A 240 9.78 6.11 -2.13
C PHE A 240 8.54 6.37 -2.98
N SER A 241 8.57 7.36 -3.85
CA SER A 241 7.53 7.57 -4.85
C SER A 241 8.08 7.42 -6.26
N PRO A 242 7.53 6.52 -7.07
CA PRO A 242 7.88 6.41 -8.48
C PRO A 242 7.24 7.52 -9.32
N SER A 243 6.44 8.40 -8.73
CA SER A 243 5.64 9.41 -9.43
C SER A 243 4.75 8.82 -10.53
N TYR A 244 4.13 7.69 -10.21
CA TYR A 244 3.28 6.98 -11.17
C TYR A 244 2.08 7.82 -11.65
N ALA A 245 1.68 8.84 -10.88
CA ALA A 245 0.66 9.79 -11.31
C ALA A 245 0.99 10.53 -12.62
N LYS A 246 2.25 10.57 -13.06
CA LYS A 246 2.62 11.06 -14.41
C LYS A 246 1.93 10.31 -15.54
N THR A 247 1.52 9.07 -15.30
CA THR A 247 0.88 8.20 -16.30
C THR A 247 -0.64 8.32 -16.35
N MET A 248 -1.24 9.16 -15.51
CA MET A 248 -2.68 9.40 -15.52
C MET A 248 -3.13 10.06 -16.82
N THR A 249 -4.34 9.73 -17.25
CA THR A 249 -4.88 10.25 -18.52
C THR A 249 -5.29 11.71 -18.40
N ASP A 250 -5.93 12.09 -17.29
CA ASP A 250 -6.39 13.45 -17.08
C ASP A 250 -5.28 14.32 -16.48
N PRO A 251 -4.93 15.46 -17.08
CA PRO A 251 -3.88 16.35 -16.57
C PRO A 251 -4.09 16.83 -15.13
N ARG A 252 -5.33 16.93 -14.66
CA ARG A 252 -5.66 17.32 -13.28
C ARG A 252 -5.27 16.26 -12.25
N GLN A 253 -5.08 15.03 -12.70
CA GLN A 253 -4.68 13.87 -11.89
C GLN A 253 -3.22 13.50 -12.12
N GLN A 254 -2.51 14.22 -12.99
CA GLN A 254 -1.07 14.04 -13.21
C GLN A 254 -0.24 14.81 -12.19
N THR A 255 0.93 14.27 -11.87
CA THR A 255 1.94 14.97 -11.08
C THR A 255 3.06 15.51 -11.96
N ASN A 256 3.62 16.66 -11.58
CA ASN A 256 4.87 17.18 -12.13
C ASN A 256 6.07 16.84 -11.24
N LEU A 257 5.83 16.28 -10.04
CA LEU A 257 6.90 15.92 -9.14
C LEU A 257 7.72 14.75 -9.71
N PRO A 258 9.05 14.78 -9.61
CA PRO A 258 9.87 13.66 -10.05
C PRO A 258 9.75 12.45 -9.13
N ALA A 259 10.12 11.27 -9.64
CA ALA A 259 10.35 10.11 -8.80
C ALA A 259 11.42 10.44 -7.75
N GLY A 260 11.13 10.14 -6.49
CA GLY A 260 11.98 10.59 -5.38
C GLY A 260 11.76 9.84 -4.09
N VAL A 261 12.55 10.20 -3.10
CA VAL A 261 12.50 9.63 -1.76
C VAL A 261 12.57 10.72 -0.70
N VAL A 262 11.82 10.55 0.38
CA VAL A 262 11.80 11.39 1.58
C VAL A 262 12.04 10.55 2.81
N ARG A 263 12.31 11.19 3.96
CA ARG A 263 12.66 10.51 5.20
C ARG A 263 11.78 10.94 6.37
N ILE A 264 11.51 9.97 7.23
CA ILE A 264 11.03 10.17 8.61
C ILE A 264 12.20 9.73 9.50
N PRO A 265 12.87 10.65 10.24
CA PRO A 265 14.01 10.30 11.07
C PRO A 265 13.63 9.34 12.20
N ASN A 266 14.55 8.48 12.59
CA ASN A 266 14.39 7.60 13.74
C ASN A 266 14.01 8.42 15.00
N GLY A 267 12.98 7.97 15.70
CA GLY A 267 12.42 8.68 16.86
C GLY A 267 11.50 9.86 16.53
N SER A 268 11.31 10.16 15.24
CA SER A 268 10.32 11.13 14.77
C SER A 268 9.08 10.42 14.23
N GLU A 269 7.95 11.10 14.30
CA GLU A 269 6.72 10.72 13.61
C GLU A 269 6.33 11.83 12.61
N ASP A 270 7.31 12.40 11.93
CA ASP A 270 7.08 13.40 10.89
C ASP A 270 8.23 13.38 9.87
N PHE A 271 7.95 13.85 8.66
CA PHE A 271 8.98 14.03 7.66
C PHE A 271 9.95 15.14 8.06
N ASP A 272 11.22 14.97 7.71
CA ASP A 272 12.23 16.02 7.79
C ASP A 272 12.48 16.69 6.43
N ASP A 273 13.57 17.45 6.35
CA ASP A 273 13.93 18.14 5.11
C ASP A 273 14.62 17.26 4.06
N TYR A 274 14.95 16.02 4.40
CA TYR A 274 15.60 15.11 3.46
C TYR A 274 14.73 14.86 2.23
N TYR A 275 15.33 15.02 1.07
CA TYR A 275 14.74 14.72 -0.21
C TYR A 275 15.82 14.35 -1.22
N CYS A 276 15.61 13.30 -1.99
CA CYS A 276 16.45 12.96 -3.12
C CYS A 276 15.60 12.77 -4.38
N ASN A 277 15.99 13.47 -5.47
CA ASN A 277 15.38 13.33 -6.78
C ASN A 277 16.01 12.14 -7.51
N LEU A 278 15.38 10.96 -7.38
CA LEU A 278 15.86 9.73 -8.01
C LEU A 278 15.75 9.77 -9.53
N GLU A 279 14.76 10.46 -10.06
CA GLU A 279 14.55 10.61 -11.50
C GLU A 279 15.70 11.37 -12.16
N ALA A 280 16.19 12.43 -11.52
CA ALA A 280 17.35 13.18 -12.02
C ALA A 280 18.64 12.34 -11.98
N GLN A 281 18.78 11.45 -11.00
CA GLN A 281 19.96 10.58 -10.87
C GLN A 281 19.94 9.38 -11.85
N SER A 282 18.80 9.08 -12.45
CA SER A 282 18.57 7.93 -13.32
C SER A 282 18.24 8.31 -14.77
N ASN A 283 18.71 9.46 -15.23
CA ASN A 283 18.46 9.96 -16.59
C ASN A 283 16.97 10.10 -16.95
N GLY A 284 16.14 10.47 -15.99
CA GLY A 284 14.71 10.64 -16.18
C GLY A 284 13.87 9.38 -15.97
N ASN A 285 14.51 8.25 -15.63
CA ASN A 285 13.80 7.01 -15.40
C ASN A 285 13.19 6.96 -14.01
N SER A 286 12.05 6.27 -13.90
CA SER A 286 11.40 5.93 -12.63
C SER A 286 11.65 4.47 -12.27
N PHE A 287 11.01 4.01 -11.21
CA PHE A 287 11.11 2.63 -10.72
C PHE A 287 9.72 2.05 -10.42
N LEU A 288 9.63 0.72 -10.40
CA LEU A 288 8.41 -0.01 -10.09
C LEU A 288 8.36 -0.47 -8.63
N ARG A 289 9.52 -0.86 -8.08
CA ARG A 289 9.66 -1.47 -6.75
C ARG A 289 10.89 -0.96 -6.03
N SER A 290 10.83 -1.00 -4.71
CA SER A 290 11.97 -0.76 -3.83
C SER A 290 12.07 -1.85 -2.76
N TRP A 291 13.26 -2.10 -2.25
CA TRP A 291 13.54 -3.01 -1.13
C TRP A 291 14.68 -2.45 -0.31
N HIS A 292 14.59 -2.58 1.00
CA HIS A 292 15.74 -2.38 1.86
C HIS A 292 16.71 -3.58 1.72
N ILE A 293 18.01 -3.32 1.66
CA ILE A 293 19.04 -4.35 1.58
C ILE A 293 19.75 -4.49 2.93
N THR A 294 20.46 -3.45 3.34
CA THR A 294 21.22 -3.36 4.59
C THR A 294 21.66 -1.91 4.81
N GLU A 295 21.95 -1.53 6.04
CA GLU A 295 22.33 -0.17 6.42
C GLU A 295 21.35 0.87 5.84
N ASP A 296 21.81 1.76 4.98
CA ASP A 296 21.02 2.76 4.25
C ASP A 296 20.97 2.48 2.73
N TYR A 297 21.19 1.21 2.34
CA TYR A 297 21.15 0.78 0.95
C TYR A 297 19.80 0.18 0.56
N PHE A 298 19.31 0.58 -0.60
CA PHE A 298 18.05 0.13 -1.16
C PHE A 298 18.23 -0.38 -2.58
N LEU A 299 17.53 -1.44 -2.94
CA LEU A 299 17.43 -1.94 -4.30
C LEU A 299 16.19 -1.34 -4.96
N LEU A 300 16.34 -0.87 -6.18
CA LEU A 300 15.26 -0.35 -7.00
C LEU A 300 15.12 -1.19 -8.27
N LEU A 301 13.90 -1.59 -8.61
CA LEU A 301 13.58 -2.15 -9.92
C LEU A 301 13.19 -1.00 -10.84
N MET A 302 14.10 -0.58 -11.69
CA MET A 302 13.99 0.59 -12.54
C MET A 302 13.28 0.26 -13.85
N TYR A 303 12.55 1.24 -14.36
CA TYR A 303 12.11 1.24 -15.75
C TYR A 303 13.28 1.52 -16.69
N ASP A 304 13.22 0.95 -17.90
CA ASP A 304 14.26 1.08 -18.92
C ASP A 304 14.24 2.43 -19.66
N ARG A 305 13.18 3.20 -19.47
CA ARG A 305 12.97 4.54 -20.07
C ARG A 305 12.01 5.40 -19.25
N PRO A 306 11.98 6.73 -19.47
CA PRO A 306 11.09 7.64 -18.81
C PRO A 306 9.61 7.36 -19.12
N PHE A 307 8.70 7.76 -18.21
CA PHE A 307 7.24 7.69 -18.44
C PHE A 307 6.73 8.56 -19.60
N SER A 308 7.54 9.51 -20.07
CA SER A 308 7.24 10.29 -21.27
C SER A 308 7.35 9.50 -22.58
N GLU A 309 8.01 8.34 -22.53
CA GLU A 309 8.13 7.41 -23.64
C GLU A 309 7.16 6.25 -23.50
N THR A 310 6.71 5.70 -24.62
CA THR A 310 5.82 4.52 -24.63
C THR A 310 6.63 3.22 -24.51
N GLY A 311 5.98 2.17 -23.98
CA GLY A 311 6.54 0.81 -23.90
C GLY A 311 7.63 0.63 -22.86
N TYR A 312 7.66 1.48 -21.82
CA TYR A 312 8.56 1.31 -20.67
C TYR A 312 8.33 -0.03 -19.96
N THR A 313 9.42 -0.69 -19.59
CA THR A 313 9.42 -1.98 -18.88
C THR A 313 10.36 -1.92 -17.68
N ALA A 314 9.92 -2.41 -16.54
CA ALA A 314 10.74 -2.50 -15.34
C ALA A 314 11.59 -3.78 -15.40
N ASN A 315 12.84 -3.64 -15.83
CA ASN A 315 13.75 -4.75 -16.09
C ASN A 315 15.22 -4.46 -15.71
N GLN A 316 15.49 -3.32 -15.08
CA GLN A 316 16.82 -2.92 -14.64
C GLN A 316 16.88 -2.84 -13.12
N LEU A 317 18.05 -3.12 -12.53
CA LEU A 317 18.29 -3.00 -11.12
C LEU A 317 19.27 -1.86 -10.84
N ALA A 318 18.96 -1.05 -9.83
CA ALA A 318 19.85 -0.02 -9.31
C ALA A 318 19.94 -0.11 -7.79
N VAL A 319 21.11 0.23 -7.26
CA VAL A 319 21.31 0.38 -5.82
C VAL A 319 21.32 1.86 -5.49
N PHE A 320 20.51 2.25 -4.55
CA PHE A 320 20.43 3.59 -3.99
C PHE A 320 20.96 3.57 -2.56
N LYS A 321 21.89 4.48 -2.25
CA LYS A 321 22.36 4.73 -0.89
C LYS A 321 21.73 6.03 -0.39
N ALA A 322 20.90 5.93 0.64
CA ALA A 322 20.29 7.08 1.28
C ALA A 322 21.32 7.87 2.10
N GLY A 323 21.14 9.20 2.19
CA GLY A 323 22.04 10.05 2.98
C GLY A 323 23.43 10.26 2.37
N ALA A 324 23.75 9.64 1.22
CA ALA A 324 24.96 9.96 0.50
C ALA A 324 24.86 11.38 -0.08
N GLU A 325 25.93 12.16 0.03
CA GLU A 325 26.06 13.39 -0.74
C GLU A 325 26.01 13.05 -2.24
N LYS A 326 25.40 13.94 -3.00
CA LYS A 326 25.14 13.74 -4.44
C LYS A 326 26.40 13.60 -5.27
#